data_c8e418e8ae01218810f00d6db8378ab1
#
_entry.id   c8e418e8ae01218810f00d6db8378ab1
#
_cell.length_a   1.000
_cell.length_b   1.000
_cell.length_c   1.000
_cell.angle_alpha   90.00
_cell.angle_beta   90.00
_cell.angle_gamma   90.00
#
_symmetry.space_group_name_H-M   'P 1'
#
loop_
_entity.id
_entity.type
_entity.pdbx_description
1 polymer ?
#
loop_
_entity_poly.entity_id
_entity_poly.type
_entity_poly.pdbx_seq_one_letter_code
_entity_poly.pdbx_strand_id
1 'polypeptide(L)' 'MEEKLRESFAEALKIDVSKVNAGLKYQTIPEWDSISHMMLISQIEEDFDVSIDTDDVIDLSSFDKAIEILSKYDVTF' A
#
# COMPACT_ATOMS: atom_id res chain seq x y z
N MET A 1 -3.83 10.99 7.30
CA MET A 1 -3.50 10.34 6.01
C MET A 1 -3.24 8.85 6.15
N GLU A 2 -2.80 8.39 7.31
CA GLU A 2 -2.58 6.96 7.53
C GLU A 2 -3.85 6.14 7.36
N GLU A 3 -4.98 6.64 7.85
CA GLU A 3 -6.25 5.93 7.67
C GLU A 3 -6.66 5.81 6.21
N LYS A 4 -6.39 6.83 5.42
CA LYS A 4 -6.67 6.78 3.99
C LYS A 4 -5.83 5.68 3.32
N LEU A 5 -4.58 5.54 3.74
CA LEU A 5 -3.71 4.48 3.22
C LEU A 5 -4.22 3.11 3.64
N ARG A 6 -4.70 2.96 4.88
CA ARG A 6 -5.31 1.70 5.32
C ARG A 6 -6.50 1.34 4.46
N GLU A 7 -7.33 2.30 4.16
CA GLU A 7 -8.51 2.08 3.31
C GLU A 7 -8.09 1.67 1.90
N SER A 8 -7.04 2.29 1.36
CA SER A 8 -6.51 1.91 0.05
C SER A 8 -6.05 0.47 0.03
N PHE A 9 -5.31 0.05 1.07
CA PHE A 9 -4.87 -1.33 1.22
C PHE A 9 -6.07 -2.28 1.32
N ALA A 10 -7.02 -1.96 2.19
CA ALA A 10 -8.16 -2.83 2.42
C ALA A 10 -8.98 -3.02 1.14
N GLU A 11 -9.18 -1.95 0.41
CA GLU A 11 -9.95 -1.99 -0.84
C GLU A 11 -9.24 -2.77 -1.92
N ALA A 12 -7.95 -2.53 -2.11
CA ALA A 12 -7.18 -3.19 -3.15
C ALA A 12 -6.96 -4.67 -2.86
N LEU A 13 -6.72 -5.02 -1.61
CA LEU A 13 -6.49 -6.39 -1.20
C LEU A 13 -7.78 -7.13 -0.86
N LYS A 14 -8.91 -6.42 -0.79
CA LYS A 14 -10.22 -6.98 -0.45
C LYS A 14 -10.23 -7.66 0.92
N ILE A 15 -9.67 -6.97 1.88
CA ILE A 15 -9.61 -7.42 3.27
C ILE A 15 -10.25 -6.37 4.16
N ASP A 16 -10.59 -6.77 5.40
CA ASP A 16 -11.10 -5.84 6.39
C ASP A 16 -10.00 -4.85 6.78
N VAL A 17 -10.37 -3.57 6.92
CA VAL A 17 -9.42 -2.52 7.29
C VAL A 17 -8.72 -2.81 8.62
N SER A 18 -9.37 -3.56 9.51
CA SER A 18 -8.78 -3.95 10.79
C SER A 18 -7.56 -4.86 10.63
N LYS A 19 -7.41 -5.49 9.47
CA LYS A 19 -6.25 -6.34 9.18
C LYS A 19 -5.07 -5.54 8.63
N VAL A 20 -5.27 -4.28 8.30
CA VAL A 20 -4.20 -3.42 7.79
C VAL A 20 -3.55 -2.71 8.98
N ASN A 21 -2.42 -3.24 9.39
CA ASN A 21 -1.67 -2.71 10.54
C ASN A 21 -0.17 -2.77 10.25
N ALA A 22 0.64 -2.30 11.20
CA ALA A 22 2.09 -2.21 11.02
C ALA A 22 2.75 -3.57 10.74
N GLY A 23 2.12 -4.66 11.15
CA GLY A 23 2.66 -6.00 10.91
C GLY A 23 2.31 -6.58 9.56
N LEU A 24 1.49 -5.91 8.76
CA LEU A 24 1.08 -6.43 7.46
C LEU A 24 2.23 -6.35 6.46
N LYS A 25 2.61 -7.50 5.90
CA LYS A 25 3.70 -7.61 4.95
C LYS A 25 3.27 -8.39 3.71
N TYR A 26 3.97 -8.14 2.61
CA TYR A 26 3.74 -8.82 1.35
C TYR A 26 3.84 -10.34 1.55
N GLN A 27 2.87 -11.05 1.02
CA GLN A 27 2.79 -12.52 1.06
C GLN A 27 2.64 -13.14 2.46
N THR A 28 2.36 -12.33 3.48
CA THR A 28 2.01 -12.89 4.80
C THR A 28 0.53 -13.25 4.88
N ILE A 29 -0.27 -12.78 3.93
CA ILE A 29 -1.68 -13.17 3.78
C ILE A 29 -1.92 -13.58 2.34
N PRO A 30 -2.85 -14.52 2.08
CA PRO A 30 -3.11 -14.98 0.71
C PRO A 30 -3.58 -13.87 -0.22
N GLU A 31 -4.26 -12.88 0.31
CA GLU A 31 -4.82 -11.77 -0.45
C GLU A 31 -3.77 -10.84 -1.03
N TRP A 32 -2.57 -10.84 -0.49
CA TRP A 32 -1.51 -9.95 -0.98
C TRP A 32 -0.47 -10.74 -1.76
N ASP A 33 -0.80 -11.03 -3.00
CA ASP A 33 0.08 -11.70 -3.95
C ASP A 33 0.55 -10.71 -5.02
N SER A 34 1.23 -11.19 -6.04
CA SER A 34 1.81 -10.32 -7.07
C SER A 34 0.75 -9.58 -7.89
N ILE A 35 -0.41 -10.20 -8.12
CA ILE A 35 -1.49 -9.55 -8.87
C ILE A 35 -2.14 -8.47 -8.01
N SER A 36 -2.48 -8.79 -6.77
CA SER A 36 -3.07 -7.84 -5.84
C SER A 36 -2.12 -6.69 -5.54
N HIS A 37 -0.81 -6.97 -5.55
CA HIS A 37 0.20 -5.93 -5.34
C HIS A 37 0.11 -4.84 -6.42
N MET A 38 -0.07 -5.23 -7.67
CA MET A 38 -0.22 -4.25 -8.75
C MET A 38 -1.52 -3.46 -8.62
N MET A 39 -2.58 -4.10 -8.17
CA MET A 39 -3.84 -3.41 -7.90
C MET A 39 -3.69 -2.43 -6.75
N LEU A 40 -2.93 -2.81 -5.72
CA LEU A 40 -2.63 -1.94 -4.58
C LEU A 40 -1.86 -0.70 -5.02
N ILE A 41 -0.85 -0.86 -5.86
CA ILE A 41 -0.07 0.26 -6.37
C ILE A 41 -0.99 1.22 -7.14
N SER A 42 -1.83 0.70 -8.02
CA SER A 42 -2.78 1.54 -8.78
C SER A 42 -3.74 2.29 -7.86
N GLN A 43 -4.22 1.62 -6.82
CA GLN A 43 -5.14 2.23 -5.87
C GLN A 43 -4.47 3.38 -5.11
N ILE A 44 -3.23 3.16 -4.67
CA ILE A 44 -2.48 4.19 -3.95
C ILE A 44 -2.19 5.38 -4.87
N GLU A 45 -1.79 5.12 -6.11
CA GLU A 45 -1.52 6.19 -7.06
C GLU A 45 -2.76 7.04 -7.30
N GLU A 46 -3.92 6.42 -7.39
CA GLU A 46 -5.17 7.13 -7.58
C GLU A 46 -5.58 7.93 -6.34
N ASP A 47 -5.51 7.27 -5.18
CA ASP A 47 -5.99 7.89 -3.93
C ASP A 47 -5.11 9.04 -3.46
N PHE A 48 -3.81 8.99 -3.74
CA PHE A 48 -2.85 9.99 -3.29
C PHE A 48 -2.34 10.87 -4.42
N ASP A 49 -2.80 10.63 -5.65
CA ASP A 49 -2.41 11.41 -6.82
C ASP A 49 -0.89 11.45 -7.00
N VAL A 50 -0.27 10.27 -6.98
CA VAL A 50 1.17 10.13 -7.15
C VAL A 50 1.47 9.09 -8.22
N SER A 51 2.67 9.15 -8.80
CA SER A 51 3.18 8.13 -9.70
C SER A 51 4.37 7.46 -9.03
N ILE A 52 4.24 6.17 -8.74
CA ILE A 52 5.26 5.43 -7.99
C ILE A 52 6.23 4.79 -8.97
N ASP A 53 7.54 5.05 -8.77
CA ASP A 53 8.59 4.46 -9.60
C ASP A 53 8.64 2.94 -9.43
N THR A 54 9.11 2.26 -10.47
CA THR A 54 9.20 0.79 -10.47
C THR A 54 10.00 0.26 -9.29
N ASP A 55 11.11 0.94 -8.95
CA ASP A 55 11.93 0.52 -7.80
C ASP A 55 11.15 0.56 -6.50
N ASP A 56 10.31 1.58 -6.33
CA ASP A 56 9.48 1.71 -5.13
C ASP A 56 8.32 0.73 -5.14
N VAL A 57 7.79 0.37 -6.31
CA VAL A 57 6.78 -0.68 -6.43
C VAL A 57 7.32 -1.99 -5.88
N ILE A 58 8.55 -2.33 -6.23
CA ILE A 58 9.20 -3.55 -5.78
C ILE A 58 9.48 -3.49 -4.27
N ASP A 59 9.91 -2.33 -3.78
CA ASP A 59 10.25 -2.15 -2.37
C ASP A 59 9.03 -2.08 -1.44
N LEU A 60 7.83 -1.84 -1.97
CA LEU A 60 6.63 -1.69 -1.15
C LEU A 60 6.19 -3.06 -0.64
N SER A 61 6.85 -3.53 0.41
CA SER A 61 6.71 -4.87 0.94
C SER A 61 5.94 -4.96 2.26
N SER A 62 5.50 -3.82 2.80
CA SER A 62 4.73 -3.78 4.04
C SER A 62 3.95 -2.47 4.12
N PHE A 63 3.02 -2.41 5.07
CA PHE A 63 2.28 -1.17 5.32
C PHE A 63 3.23 -0.04 5.79
N ASP A 64 4.16 -0.38 6.68
CA ASP A 64 5.16 0.60 7.15
C ASP A 64 6.03 1.10 6.01
N LYS A 65 6.42 0.21 5.11
CA LYS A 65 7.23 0.58 3.97
C LYS A 65 6.46 1.49 3.03
N ALA A 66 5.16 1.27 2.89
CA ALA A 66 4.31 2.13 2.07
C ALA A 66 4.31 3.57 2.60
N ILE A 67 4.23 3.74 3.91
CA ILE A 67 4.29 5.06 4.53
C ILE A 67 5.63 5.73 4.20
N GLU A 68 6.71 4.99 4.35
CA GLU A 68 8.06 5.49 4.07
C GLU A 68 8.21 5.92 2.62
N ILE A 69 7.74 5.09 1.69
CA ILE A 69 7.81 5.37 0.26
C ILE A 69 6.98 6.60 -0.09
N LEU A 70 5.74 6.67 0.38
CA LEU A 70 4.87 7.80 0.08
C LEU A 70 5.41 9.10 0.64
N SER A 71 6.12 9.05 1.75
CA SER A 71 6.76 10.24 2.31
C SER A 71 7.77 10.85 1.35
N LYS A 72 8.40 10.04 0.51
CA LYS A 72 9.32 10.54 -0.53
C LYS A 72 8.59 11.30 -1.63
N TYR A 73 7.30 11.07 -1.78
CA TYR A 73 6.46 11.72 -2.79
C TYR A 73 5.66 12.88 -2.20
N ASP A 74 6.13 13.43 -1.08
CA ASP A 74 5.52 14.59 -0.41
C ASP A 74 4.16 14.31 0.21
N VAL A 75 3.82 13.05 0.45
CA VAL A 75 2.62 12.68 1.20
C VAL A 75 2.95 12.76 2.69
N THR A 76 2.19 13.58 3.42
CA THR A 76 2.41 13.79 4.85
C THR A 76 1.51 12.86 5.67
N PHE A 77 2.07 12.19 6.64
CA PHE A 77 1.33 11.29 7.54
C PHE A 77 1.30 11.78 8.97
#